data_87746f9fec1d84cbdb3a1ebbd4c5d11a
#
_entry.id   87746f9fec1d84cbdb3a1ebbd4c5d11a
#
_cell.length_a   1.000
_cell.length_b   1.000
_cell.length_c   1.000
_cell.angle_alpha   90.00
_cell.angle_beta   90.00
_cell.angle_gamma   90.00
#
_symmetry.space_group_name_H-M   'P 1'
#
loop_
_entity.id
_entity.type
_entity.pdbx_description
1 polymer ?
#
loop_
_entity_poly.entity_id
_entity_poly.type
_entity_poly.pdbx_seq_one_letter_code
_entity_poly.pdbx_strand_id
1 'polypeptide(L)'
;KYADKDVKLFYNDYGETDRVKVKCISDLADAVKSSEGTRIDGIGMQAHYSMEGPSANELYNAIKEYGKHVDEVQITELDMLASKSYDGSAAQKEAEQTKQAYRYKEIMDTILKAKDEGVNITAIVFWGVADDDSWLLSPEFSQGRHNMPLLFDENLKAKPAFWGITDPSKLLPNINEADVLQSEDKDWSLAQPVNIGTDGNSSMKLLWKDGSLYLQVTVKDTTNDAEDKVTIYLDKDNAKAENVNGVETITIKRAEATATADGYVAEKELGIAGKAANSKIGLDVVVSDAAIGNNQCWNDLQMKQAERSKYYGTLTLKPFMVITKGSAVIDGEIDEAWNNVAAHNLTVNSNPSVSTTGTVKTMWDEDYLYVIAQIQDAALNNAN
;
A
#
# COMPACT_ATOMS: atom_id res chain seq x y z
N LYS A 1 36.23 -21.46 16.08
CA LYS A 1 36.97 -22.13 17.17
C LYS A 1 36.08 -23.10 17.95
N TYR A 2 34.77 -22.83 18.07
CA TYR A 2 33.84 -23.60 18.90
C TYR A 2 32.74 -24.31 18.10
N ALA A 3 32.65 -24.09 16.79
CA ALA A 3 31.75 -24.80 15.90
C ALA A 3 32.51 -25.79 15.03
N ASP A 4 31.90 -26.94 14.75
CA ASP A 4 32.43 -27.92 13.81
C ASP A 4 32.56 -27.31 12.42
N LYS A 5 33.52 -27.81 11.63
CA LYS A 5 33.78 -27.23 10.30
C LYS A 5 32.63 -27.34 9.34
N ASP A 6 31.77 -28.32 9.54
CA ASP A 6 30.61 -28.60 8.67
C ASP A 6 29.33 -27.80 9.08
N VAL A 7 29.38 -27.11 10.24
CA VAL A 7 28.26 -26.25 10.69
C VAL A 7 28.39 -24.89 10.06
N LYS A 8 27.34 -24.44 9.35
CA LYS A 8 27.27 -23.09 8.79
C LYS A 8 26.96 -22.07 9.87
N LEU A 9 27.61 -20.92 9.79
CA LEU A 9 27.50 -19.84 10.75
C LEU A 9 26.76 -18.65 10.11
N PHE A 10 25.64 -18.28 10.69
CA PHE A 10 24.82 -17.17 10.25
C PHE A 10 24.82 -16.04 11.26
N TYR A 11 24.86 -14.81 10.75
CA TYR A 11 24.46 -13.64 11.51
C TYR A 11 22.98 -13.40 11.28
N ASN A 12 22.18 -13.39 12.33
CA ASN A 12 20.72 -13.27 12.26
C ASN A 12 20.26 -11.99 12.97
N ASP A 13 19.49 -11.14 12.26
CA ASP A 13 19.10 -9.84 12.79
C ASP A 13 17.70 -9.39 12.27
N TYR A 14 17.11 -8.41 12.95
CA TYR A 14 15.82 -7.79 12.61
C TYR A 14 16.02 -6.37 12.05
N GLY A 15 14.96 -5.80 11.41
CA GLY A 15 15.03 -4.49 10.76
C GLY A 15 16.07 -4.44 9.64
N GLU A 16 16.38 -5.57 9.10
CA GLU A 16 17.44 -5.90 8.15
C GLU A 16 17.18 -5.35 6.74
N THR A 17 16.06 -4.68 6.52
CA THR A 17 15.73 -3.97 5.28
C THR A 17 15.98 -2.47 5.37
N ASP A 18 16.23 -1.94 6.57
CA ASP A 18 16.64 -0.55 6.76
C ASP A 18 17.97 -0.28 6.07
N ARG A 19 18.02 0.77 5.26
CA ARG A 19 19.18 1.08 4.41
C ARG A 19 20.49 1.23 5.18
N VAL A 20 20.45 1.83 6.37
CA VAL A 20 21.66 2.01 7.20
C VAL A 20 22.07 0.66 7.79
N LYS A 21 21.09 -0.11 8.25
CA LYS A 21 21.33 -1.42 8.84
C LYS A 21 21.81 -2.44 7.81
N VAL A 22 21.27 -2.41 6.58
CA VAL A 22 21.80 -3.21 5.45
C VAL A 22 23.30 -2.99 5.29
N LYS A 23 23.73 -1.72 5.25
CA LYS A 23 25.17 -1.41 5.16
C LYS A 23 25.95 -1.92 6.37
N CYS A 24 25.47 -1.71 7.58
CA CYS A 24 26.15 -2.16 8.80
C CYS A 24 26.32 -3.68 8.86
N ILE A 25 25.28 -4.44 8.47
CA ILE A 25 25.33 -5.91 8.45
C ILE A 25 26.29 -6.41 7.37
N SER A 26 26.30 -5.78 6.20
CA SER A 26 27.23 -6.09 5.11
C SER A 26 28.68 -5.83 5.51
N ASP A 27 28.96 -4.65 6.09
CA ASP A 27 30.28 -4.29 6.59
C ASP A 27 30.76 -5.27 7.70
N LEU A 28 29.82 -5.71 8.58
CA LEU A 28 30.12 -6.72 9.61
C LEU A 28 30.51 -8.06 8.98
N ALA A 29 29.76 -8.53 7.98
CA ALA A 29 30.06 -9.77 7.27
C ALA A 29 31.46 -9.73 6.63
N ASP A 30 31.80 -8.64 5.96
CA ASP A 30 33.12 -8.44 5.37
C ASP A 30 34.23 -8.36 6.42
N ALA A 31 34.00 -7.69 7.53
CA ALA A 31 34.96 -7.62 8.64
C ALA A 31 35.23 -8.99 9.24
N VAL A 32 34.17 -9.82 9.44
CA VAL A 32 34.33 -11.19 9.92
C VAL A 32 35.10 -12.03 8.91
N LYS A 33 34.76 -11.98 7.62
CA LYS A 33 35.47 -12.72 6.57
C LYS A 33 36.96 -12.33 6.45
N SER A 34 37.28 -11.07 6.71
CA SER A 34 38.65 -10.54 6.63
C SER A 34 39.49 -10.85 7.86
N SER A 35 38.90 -11.27 8.97
CA SER A 35 39.63 -11.56 10.22
C SER A 35 40.20 -12.99 10.23
N GLU A 36 41.44 -13.13 10.65
CA GLU A 36 42.11 -14.43 10.68
C GLU A 36 41.42 -15.41 11.65
N GLY A 37 41.15 -16.63 11.17
CA GLY A 37 40.55 -17.70 11.97
C GLY A 37 39.05 -17.54 12.26
N THR A 38 38.37 -16.61 11.58
CA THR A 38 36.93 -16.42 11.65
C THR A 38 36.26 -16.79 10.33
N ARG A 39 34.95 -17.03 10.37
CA ARG A 39 34.10 -17.23 9.18
C ARG A 39 32.69 -16.81 9.46
N ILE A 40 31.99 -16.46 8.42
CA ILE A 40 30.54 -16.31 8.33
C ILE A 40 30.10 -16.92 7.01
N ASP A 41 29.07 -17.77 7.03
CA ASP A 41 28.60 -18.49 5.85
C ASP A 41 27.32 -17.83 5.30
N GLY A 42 26.53 -17.20 6.17
CA GLY A 42 25.28 -16.58 5.74
C GLY A 42 24.77 -15.43 6.61
N ILE A 43 23.75 -14.77 6.10
CA ILE A 43 22.94 -13.78 6.81
C ILE A 43 21.52 -14.32 6.92
N GLY A 44 20.99 -14.31 8.15
CA GLY A 44 19.58 -14.56 8.46
C GLY A 44 18.84 -13.24 8.61
N MET A 45 17.76 -13.08 7.87
CA MET A 45 16.82 -11.99 7.96
C MET A 45 15.64 -12.46 8.80
N GLN A 46 15.44 -11.89 10.00
CA GLN A 46 14.34 -12.31 10.87
C GLN A 46 12.98 -12.11 10.21
N ALA A 47 12.80 -11.01 9.49
CA ALA A 47 11.59 -10.74 8.72
C ALA A 47 10.32 -10.58 9.57
N HIS A 48 10.42 -9.90 10.70
CA HIS A 48 9.28 -9.43 11.48
C HIS A 48 8.69 -8.20 10.80
N TYR A 49 7.81 -8.43 9.84
CA TYR A 49 7.30 -7.38 8.96
C TYR A 49 5.92 -6.87 9.40
N SER A 50 5.38 -5.96 8.64
CA SER A 50 4.01 -5.46 8.82
C SER A 50 3.30 -5.31 7.47
N MET A 51 2.02 -5.04 7.54
CA MET A 51 1.23 -4.70 6.36
C MET A 51 1.73 -3.42 5.68
N GLU A 52 2.40 -2.52 6.42
CA GLU A 52 2.92 -1.26 5.89
C GLU A 52 4.39 -1.32 5.45
N GLY A 53 5.13 -2.35 5.80
CA GLY A 53 6.56 -2.39 5.46
C GLY A 53 7.25 -3.71 5.81
N PRO A 54 8.45 -3.91 5.28
CA PRO A 54 9.15 -3.10 4.28
C PRO A 54 8.48 -3.15 2.90
N SER A 55 8.71 -2.19 2.02
CA SER A 55 8.28 -2.31 0.62
C SER A 55 8.99 -3.48 -0.10
N ALA A 56 8.39 -3.98 -1.18
CA ALA A 56 9.01 -5.02 -2.02
C ALA A 56 10.41 -4.60 -2.51
N ASN A 57 10.59 -3.30 -2.80
CA ASN A 57 11.85 -2.76 -3.28
C ASN A 57 12.94 -2.74 -2.20
N GLU A 58 12.58 -2.36 -0.96
CA GLU A 58 13.50 -2.40 0.18
C GLU A 58 13.94 -3.84 0.48
N LEU A 59 13.00 -4.77 0.53
CA LEU A 59 13.28 -6.19 0.72
C LEU A 59 14.19 -6.74 -0.38
N TYR A 60 13.84 -6.48 -1.65
CA TYR A 60 14.64 -6.93 -2.80
C TYR A 60 16.07 -6.41 -2.73
N ASN A 61 16.24 -5.10 -2.47
CA ASN A 61 17.55 -4.46 -2.41
C ASN A 61 18.40 -5.02 -1.26
N ALA A 62 17.79 -5.25 -0.09
CA ALA A 62 18.49 -5.85 1.06
C ALA A 62 18.98 -7.28 0.73
N ILE A 63 18.12 -8.14 0.18
CA ILE A 63 18.49 -9.50 -0.22
C ILE A 63 19.63 -9.48 -1.26
N LYS A 64 19.53 -8.62 -2.29
CA LYS A 64 20.56 -8.50 -3.33
C LYS A 64 21.89 -8.00 -2.77
N GLU A 65 21.85 -7.09 -1.79
CA GLU A 65 23.07 -6.60 -1.14
C GLU A 65 23.73 -7.70 -0.32
N TYR A 66 22.99 -8.37 0.57
CA TYR A 66 23.53 -9.45 1.39
C TYR A 66 24.14 -10.59 0.57
N GLY A 67 23.49 -10.94 -0.55
CA GLY A 67 24.00 -11.97 -1.47
C GLY A 67 25.35 -11.65 -2.11
N LYS A 68 25.87 -10.42 -2.01
CA LYS A 68 27.22 -10.05 -2.45
C LYS A 68 28.28 -10.35 -1.36
N HIS A 69 27.87 -10.40 -0.10
CA HIS A 69 28.76 -10.46 1.07
C HIS A 69 28.84 -11.83 1.71
N VAL A 70 27.84 -12.70 1.51
CA VAL A 70 27.78 -14.05 2.08
C VAL A 70 27.39 -15.09 1.05
N ASP A 71 27.64 -16.37 1.38
CA ASP A 71 27.35 -17.49 0.50
C ASP A 71 25.86 -17.87 0.51
N GLU A 72 25.16 -17.57 1.60
CA GLU A 72 23.75 -17.90 1.78
C GLU A 72 22.98 -16.76 2.46
N VAL A 73 21.73 -16.56 2.02
CA VAL A 73 20.75 -15.71 2.70
C VAL A 73 19.57 -16.58 3.12
N GLN A 74 19.06 -16.38 4.32
CA GLN A 74 17.87 -17.06 4.82
C GLN A 74 16.88 -16.07 5.40
N ILE A 75 15.58 -16.36 5.21
CA ILE A 75 14.50 -15.70 5.93
C ILE A 75 14.17 -16.59 7.11
N THR A 76 14.35 -16.12 8.33
CA THR A 76 14.47 -17.02 9.48
C THR A 76 13.26 -17.02 10.42
N GLU A 77 12.46 -15.95 10.42
CA GLU A 77 11.43 -15.75 11.45
C GLU A 77 10.20 -14.98 10.89
N LEU A 78 9.84 -15.26 9.64
CA LEU A 78 8.80 -14.48 8.94
C LEU A 78 7.45 -14.53 9.68
N ASP A 79 6.99 -13.38 10.09
CA ASP A 79 5.64 -13.11 10.58
C ASP A 79 5.18 -11.69 10.19
N MET A 80 3.93 -11.32 10.49
CA MET A 80 3.37 -10.08 10.00
C MET A 80 2.39 -9.42 10.97
N LEU A 81 2.70 -8.19 11.38
CA LEU A 81 1.76 -7.32 12.07
C LEU A 81 0.61 -6.93 11.14
N ALA A 82 -0.61 -6.96 11.65
CA ALA A 82 -1.81 -6.51 10.93
C ALA A 82 -1.76 -5.02 10.57
N SER A 83 -2.64 -4.57 9.68
CA SER A 83 -2.76 -3.15 9.34
C SER A 83 -3.06 -2.30 10.57
N LYS A 84 -2.47 -1.11 10.66
CA LYS A 84 -2.79 -0.11 11.71
C LYS A 84 -4.26 0.30 11.71
N SER A 85 -4.92 0.20 10.56
CA SER A 85 -6.33 0.57 10.40
C SER A 85 -7.31 -0.57 10.72
N TYR A 86 -6.81 -1.79 10.99
CA TYR A 86 -7.66 -2.92 11.34
C TYR A 86 -8.10 -2.82 12.80
N ASP A 87 -9.41 -2.73 13.03
CA ASP A 87 -10.02 -2.52 14.36
C ASP A 87 -10.33 -3.84 15.12
N GLY A 88 -9.99 -4.99 14.54
CA GLY A 88 -10.26 -6.31 15.12
C GLY A 88 -11.69 -6.80 14.93
N SER A 89 -12.56 -6.04 14.28
CA SER A 89 -13.96 -6.42 14.08
C SER A 89 -14.12 -7.57 13.09
N ALA A 90 -15.14 -8.40 13.33
CA ALA A 90 -15.51 -9.47 12.40
C ALA A 90 -15.88 -8.94 11.01
N ALA A 91 -16.39 -7.71 10.93
CA ALA A 91 -16.75 -7.07 9.66
C ALA A 91 -15.54 -6.76 8.78
N GLN A 92 -14.39 -6.45 9.37
CA GLN A 92 -13.15 -6.15 8.65
C GLN A 92 -12.24 -7.37 8.46
N LYS A 93 -12.47 -8.47 9.20
CA LYS A 93 -11.55 -9.61 9.27
C LYS A 93 -11.27 -10.22 7.90
N GLU A 94 -12.29 -10.45 7.07
CA GLU A 94 -12.12 -11.04 5.74
C GLU A 94 -11.26 -10.15 4.83
N ALA A 95 -11.52 -8.84 4.84
CA ALA A 95 -10.76 -7.89 4.04
C ALA A 95 -9.29 -7.80 4.50
N GLU A 96 -9.07 -7.77 5.81
CA GLU A 96 -7.71 -7.75 6.37
C GLU A 96 -6.94 -9.03 6.06
N GLN A 97 -7.55 -10.20 6.20
CA GLN A 97 -6.93 -11.47 5.83
C GLN A 97 -6.64 -11.56 4.33
N THR A 98 -7.48 -10.98 3.49
CA THR A 98 -7.24 -10.90 2.05
C THR A 98 -6.05 -10.00 1.75
N LYS A 99 -5.98 -8.80 2.33
CA LYS A 99 -4.82 -7.91 2.20
C LYS A 99 -3.53 -8.59 2.68
N GLN A 100 -3.58 -9.27 3.82
CA GLN A 100 -2.44 -10.01 4.35
C GLN A 100 -1.96 -11.10 3.37
N ALA A 101 -2.87 -11.81 2.73
CA ALA A 101 -2.54 -12.85 1.77
C ALA A 101 -1.80 -12.28 0.55
N TYR A 102 -2.23 -11.15 0.01
CA TYR A 102 -1.53 -10.45 -1.07
C TYR A 102 -0.18 -9.92 -0.62
N ARG A 103 -0.07 -9.48 0.64
CA ARG A 103 1.21 -9.04 1.20
C ARG A 103 2.21 -10.19 1.34
N TYR A 104 1.77 -11.35 1.84
CA TYR A 104 2.61 -12.55 1.86
C TYR A 104 3.02 -12.99 0.46
N LYS A 105 2.11 -12.93 -0.51
CA LYS A 105 2.42 -13.21 -1.92
C LYS A 105 3.50 -12.27 -2.44
N GLU A 106 3.37 -10.96 -2.24
CA GLU A 106 4.33 -9.95 -2.66
C GLU A 106 5.73 -10.20 -2.07
N ILE A 107 5.80 -10.51 -0.77
CA ILE A 107 7.05 -10.85 -0.09
C ILE A 107 7.66 -12.10 -0.72
N MET A 108 6.86 -13.15 -0.92
CA MET A 108 7.34 -14.41 -1.52
C MET A 108 7.82 -14.21 -2.95
N ASP A 109 7.05 -13.50 -3.79
CA ASP A 109 7.43 -13.19 -5.17
C ASP A 109 8.76 -12.41 -5.20
N THR A 110 8.95 -11.47 -4.26
CA THR A 110 10.17 -10.68 -4.15
C THR A 110 11.39 -11.53 -3.78
N ILE A 111 11.23 -12.44 -2.83
CA ILE A 111 12.28 -13.38 -2.41
C ILE A 111 12.63 -14.32 -3.57
N LEU A 112 11.63 -14.89 -4.23
CA LEU A 112 11.84 -15.81 -5.36
C LEU A 112 12.49 -15.09 -6.54
N LYS A 113 12.10 -13.86 -6.85
CA LYS A 113 12.76 -13.03 -7.87
C LYS A 113 14.25 -12.86 -7.57
N ALA A 114 14.62 -12.50 -6.35
CA ALA A 114 16.02 -12.34 -5.97
C ALA A 114 16.80 -13.66 -6.09
N LYS A 115 16.16 -14.79 -5.76
CA LYS A 115 16.70 -16.14 -5.91
C LYS A 115 16.93 -16.48 -7.40
N ASP A 116 15.95 -16.26 -8.24
CA ASP A 116 16.04 -16.53 -9.69
C ASP A 116 17.14 -15.68 -10.35
N GLU A 117 17.40 -14.50 -9.81
CA GLU A 117 18.49 -13.62 -10.22
C GLU A 117 19.84 -13.94 -9.55
N GLY A 118 19.98 -15.10 -8.95
CA GLY A 118 21.24 -15.70 -8.53
C GLY A 118 21.63 -15.51 -7.07
N VAL A 119 20.78 -14.92 -6.21
CA VAL A 119 21.05 -14.93 -4.77
C VAL A 119 20.75 -16.34 -4.20
N ASN A 120 21.71 -16.92 -3.48
CA ASN A 120 21.55 -18.25 -2.89
C ASN A 120 20.68 -18.19 -1.64
N ILE A 121 19.35 -18.16 -1.82
CA ILE A 121 18.37 -18.20 -0.74
C ILE A 121 18.05 -19.66 -0.43
N THR A 122 18.38 -20.13 0.78
CA THR A 122 18.33 -21.55 1.14
C THR A 122 17.19 -21.94 2.08
N ALA A 123 16.58 -20.98 2.78
CA ALA A 123 15.45 -21.25 3.66
C ALA A 123 14.52 -20.03 3.78
N ILE A 124 13.23 -20.33 3.97
CA ILE A 124 12.21 -19.41 4.46
C ILE A 124 11.50 -20.12 5.61
N VAL A 125 11.59 -19.54 6.80
CA VAL A 125 11.02 -20.08 8.04
C VAL A 125 10.02 -19.07 8.60
N PHE A 126 8.85 -19.55 8.96
CA PHE A 126 7.82 -18.74 9.64
C PHE A 126 8.02 -18.83 11.16
N TRP A 127 7.81 -17.70 11.86
CA TRP A 127 7.99 -17.63 13.32
C TRP A 127 6.76 -18.10 14.09
N GLY A 128 6.34 -19.32 13.81
CA GLY A 128 5.19 -19.99 14.39
C GLY A 128 4.35 -20.71 13.34
N VAL A 129 3.32 -21.42 13.79
CA VAL A 129 2.42 -22.20 12.93
C VAL A 129 1.06 -21.53 12.85
N ALA A 130 0.42 -21.26 13.99
CA ALA A 130 -0.92 -20.73 14.11
C ALA A 130 -0.93 -19.39 14.85
N ASP A 131 -1.93 -18.57 14.57
CA ASP A 131 -2.04 -17.21 15.07
C ASP A 131 -1.99 -17.13 16.60
N ASP A 132 -2.66 -18.05 17.30
CA ASP A 132 -2.79 -18.06 18.76
C ASP A 132 -1.49 -18.37 19.53
N ASP A 133 -0.49 -18.96 18.85
CA ASP A 133 0.83 -19.22 19.42
C ASP A 133 1.84 -18.09 19.15
N SER A 134 1.45 -17.03 18.44
CA SER A 134 2.40 -15.98 18.08
C SER A 134 2.69 -15.00 19.21
N TRP A 135 3.98 -14.66 19.34
CA TRP A 135 4.47 -13.62 20.25
C TRP A 135 3.88 -12.23 19.97
N LEU A 136 3.48 -11.98 18.71
CA LEU A 136 2.86 -10.71 18.28
C LEU A 136 1.45 -10.50 18.87
N LEU A 137 0.89 -11.46 19.60
CA LEU A 137 -0.35 -11.29 20.36
C LEU A 137 -0.13 -10.71 21.75
N SER A 138 1.09 -10.76 22.26
CA SER A 138 1.38 -10.23 23.59
C SER A 138 1.31 -8.69 23.61
N PRO A 139 0.86 -8.07 24.71
CA PRO A 139 0.77 -6.61 24.81
C PRO A 139 2.09 -5.87 24.52
N GLU A 140 3.21 -6.50 24.82
CA GLU A 140 4.54 -5.94 24.64
C GLU A 140 4.91 -5.79 23.14
N PHE A 141 4.53 -6.77 22.31
CA PHE A 141 4.96 -6.85 20.91
C PHE A 141 3.84 -6.61 19.89
N SER A 142 2.58 -6.59 20.32
CA SER A 142 1.42 -6.39 19.45
C SER A 142 1.37 -4.99 18.79
N GLN A 143 2.10 -4.03 19.32
CA GLN A 143 2.02 -2.61 18.95
C GLN A 143 0.58 -2.04 19.01
N GLY A 144 -0.26 -2.62 19.89
CA GLY A 144 -1.68 -2.24 20.03
C GLY A 144 -2.56 -2.67 18.84
N ARG A 145 -2.10 -3.59 17.99
CA ARG A 145 -2.84 -4.08 16.82
C ARG A 145 -3.57 -5.38 17.12
N HIS A 146 -4.59 -5.65 16.33
CA HIS A 146 -5.33 -6.92 16.35
C HIS A 146 -4.68 -7.92 15.38
N ASN A 147 -3.56 -8.51 15.81
CA ASN A 147 -2.72 -9.30 14.93
C ASN A 147 -3.30 -10.69 14.62
N MET A 148 -3.04 -11.12 13.40
CA MET A 148 -3.27 -12.47 12.87
C MET A 148 -2.04 -12.84 12.04
N PRO A 149 -0.86 -13.08 12.69
CA PRO A 149 0.43 -12.92 12.01
C PRO A 149 0.86 -14.08 11.12
N LEU A 150 0.24 -15.26 11.24
CA LEU A 150 0.75 -16.49 10.63
C LEU A 150 -0.16 -17.05 9.53
N LEU A 151 0.18 -18.24 9.02
CA LEU A 151 -0.50 -18.86 7.87
C LEU A 151 -1.74 -19.65 8.24
N PHE A 152 -1.86 -20.05 9.49
CA PHE A 152 -2.99 -20.83 10.01
C PHE A 152 -3.69 -20.07 11.14
N ASP A 153 -4.99 -20.27 11.25
CA ASP A 153 -5.79 -19.73 12.34
C ASP A 153 -5.64 -20.57 13.64
N GLU A 154 -6.31 -20.14 14.70
CA GLU A 154 -6.35 -20.81 16.00
C GLU A 154 -6.91 -22.25 15.97
N ASN A 155 -7.55 -22.65 14.88
CA ASN A 155 -8.06 -23.99 14.65
C ASN A 155 -7.21 -24.80 13.66
N LEU A 156 -6.00 -24.33 13.36
CA LEU A 156 -5.06 -24.90 12.40
C LEU A 156 -5.63 -24.96 10.97
N LYS A 157 -6.59 -24.12 10.64
CA LYS A 157 -7.11 -23.98 9.27
C LYS A 157 -6.24 -23.00 8.48
N ALA A 158 -5.92 -23.38 7.26
CA ALA A 158 -5.20 -22.52 6.34
C ALA A 158 -5.96 -21.22 6.08
N LYS A 159 -5.32 -20.09 6.38
CA LYS A 159 -5.82 -18.75 6.09
C LYS A 159 -5.59 -18.37 4.63
N PRO A 160 -6.20 -17.27 4.14
CA PRO A 160 -5.85 -16.73 2.83
C PRO A 160 -4.35 -16.52 2.62
N ALA A 161 -3.59 -16.14 3.66
CA ALA A 161 -2.14 -16.00 3.63
C ALA A 161 -1.40 -17.27 3.16
N PHE A 162 -1.84 -18.46 3.60
CA PHE A 162 -1.31 -19.74 3.11
C PHE A 162 -1.51 -19.91 1.59
N TRP A 163 -2.69 -19.57 1.11
CA TRP A 163 -3.02 -19.66 -0.32
C TRP A 163 -2.29 -18.60 -1.14
N GLY A 164 -2.04 -17.41 -0.58
CA GLY A 164 -1.22 -16.38 -1.22
C GLY A 164 0.16 -16.86 -1.63
N ILE A 165 0.73 -17.80 -0.85
CA ILE A 165 2.04 -18.39 -1.08
C ILE A 165 1.96 -19.64 -1.97
N THR A 166 0.98 -20.51 -1.71
CA THR A 166 0.96 -21.86 -2.30
C THR A 166 0.08 -21.98 -3.55
N ASP A 167 -1.01 -21.20 -3.62
CA ASP A 167 -1.95 -21.20 -4.73
C ASP A 167 -2.73 -19.87 -4.81
N PRO A 168 -2.14 -18.81 -5.34
CA PRO A 168 -2.77 -17.49 -5.41
C PRO A 168 -4.10 -17.44 -6.18
N SER A 169 -4.40 -18.47 -6.99
CA SER A 169 -5.68 -18.52 -7.71
C SER A 169 -6.90 -18.68 -6.79
N LYS A 170 -6.66 -19.05 -5.53
CA LYS A 170 -7.69 -19.19 -4.49
C LYS A 170 -7.98 -17.90 -3.72
N LEU A 171 -7.22 -16.85 -3.98
CA LEU A 171 -7.43 -15.58 -3.28
C LEU A 171 -8.71 -14.90 -3.75
N LEU A 172 -9.40 -14.27 -2.80
CA LEU A 172 -10.43 -13.29 -3.11
C LEU A 172 -9.79 -12.04 -3.71
N PRO A 173 -10.49 -11.29 -4.54
CA PRO A 173 -9.97 -10.02 -5.06
C PRO A 173 -9.53 -9.10 -3.93
N ASN A 174 -8.33 -8.53 -4.03
CA ASN A 174 -7.89 -7.48 -3.12
C ASN A 174 -8.70 -6.21 -3.40
N ILE A 175 -9.08 -5.48 -2.36
CA ILE A 175 -9.78 -4.20 -2.54
C ILE A 175 -8.73 -3.10 -2.70
N ASN A 176 -8.54 -2.67 -3.94
CA ASN A 176 -7.67 -1.55 -4.26
C ASN A 176 -8.24 -0.25 -3.66
N GLU A 177 -7.36 0.62 -3.21
CA GLU A 177 -7.71 1.93 -2.68
C GLU A 177 -7.03 3.02 -3.52
N ALA A 178 -7.75 4.11 -3.75
CA ALA A 178 -7.19 5.28 -4.43
C ALA A 178 -7.70 6.57 -3.79
N ASP A 179 -6.79 7.53 -3.62
CA ASP A 179 -7.13 8.88 -3.20
C ASP A 179 -7.54 9.71 -4.41
N VAL A 180 -8.64 10.43 -4.30
CA VAL A 180 -9.18 11.29 -5.34
C VAL A 180 -9.08 12.74 -4.86
N LEU A 181 -8.28 13.55 -5.56
CA LEU A 181 -8.06 14.93 -5.18
C LEU A 181 -9.21 15.82 -5.62
N GLN A 182 -9.56 16.80 -4.79
CA GLN A 182 -10.48 17.87 -5.16
C GLN A 182 -9.83 18.76 -6.23
N SER A 183 -10.59 19.15 -7.26
CA SER A 183 -10.15 20.10 -8.28
C SER A 183 -11.31 20.95 -8.75
N GLU A 184 -11.21 22.27 -8.60
CA GLU A 184 -12.28 23.21 -8.95
C GLU A 184 -12.49 23.32 -10.46
N ASP A 185 -11.44 23.17 -11.26
CA ASP A 185 -11.39 23.36 -12.70
C ASP A 185 -11.09 22.10 -13.51
N LYS A 186 -11.12 20.92 -12.86
CA LYS A 186 -10.80 19.62 -13.47
C LYS A 186 -9.38 19.54 -14.04
N ASP A 187 -8.42 20.07 -13.32
CA ASP A 187 -7.02 19.97 -13.74
C ASP A 187 -6.50 18.52 -13.63
N TRP A 188 -6.54 17.79 -14.72
CA TRP A 188 -6.09 16.41 -14.81
C TRP A 188 -4.59 16.21 -14.53
N SER A 189 -3.79 17.29 -14.46
CA SER A 189 -2.39 17.20 -14.06
C SER A 189 -2.23 16.83 -12.58
N LEU A 190 -3.22 17.14 -11.76
CA LEU A 190 -3.26 16.81 -10.33
C LEU A 190 -3.57 15.32 -10.08
N ALA A 191 -4.23 14.65 -11.01
CA ALA A 191 -4.66 13.27 -10.84
C ALA A 191 -3.54 12.29 -11.23
N GLN A 192 -3.20 11.39 -10.32
CA GLN A 192 -2.31 10.27 -10.63
C GLN A 192 -3.08 9.19 -11.39
N PRO A 193 -2.49 8.61 -12.45
CA PRO A 193 -3.13 7.52 -13.17
C PRO A 193 -3.14 6.24 -12.32
N VAL A 194 -4.28 5.56 -12.33
CA VAL A 194 -4.48 4.25 -11.70
C VAL A 194 -4.68 3.22 -12.81
N ASN A 195 -3.90 2.15 -12.83
CA ASN A 195 -3.98 1.12 -13.86
C ASN A 195 -5.30 0.34 -13.76
N ILE A 196 -5.88 0.02 -14.93
CA ILE A 196 -6.99 -0.92 -15.07
C ILE A 196 -6.43 -2.17 -15.72
N GLY A 197 -6.54 -3.32 -15.02
CA GLY A 197 -5.88 -4.55 -15.45
C GLY A 197 -4.38 -4.55 -15.18
N THR A 198 -3.68 -5.51 -15.76
CA THR A 198 -2.26 -5.79 -15.50
C THR A 198 -1.33 -5.59 -16.70
N ASP A 199 -1.89 -5.31 -17.87
CA ASP A 199 -1.10 -5.19 -19.12
C ASP A 199 -0.56 -3.77 -19.38
N GLY A 200 -0.96 -2.77 -18.58
CA GLY A 200 -0.55 -1.39 -18.74
C GLY A 200 -1.19 -0.66 -19.93
N ASN A 201 -2.20 -1.26 -20.58
CA ASN A 201 -2.88 -0.66 -21.73
C ASN A 201 -4.02 0.28 -21.33
N SER A 202 -4.54 0.13 -20.13
CA SER A 202 -5.65 0.94 -19.65
C SER A 202 -5.35 1.57 -18.30
N SER A 203 -5.74 2.83 -18.14
CA SER A 203 -5.63 3.55 -16.87
C SER A 203 -6.79 4.52 -16.68
N MET A 204 -7.05 4.88 -15.43
CA MET A 204 -8.01 5.92 -15.09
C MET A 204 -7.37 7.03 -14.27
N LYS A 205 -7.89 8.24 -14.42
CA LYS A 205 -7.64 9.39 -13.55
C LYS A 205 -8.96 9.83 -12.93
N LEU A 206 -8.88 10.30 -11.70
CA LEU A 206 -10.05 10.67 -10.91
C LEU A 206 -9.82 12.01 -10.23
N LEU A 207 -10.83 12.88 -10.31
CA LEU A 207 -10.91 14.14 -9.58
C LEU A 207 -12.32 14.27 -9.01
N TRP A 208 -12.49 15.10 -7.98
CA TRP A 208 -13.81 15.39 -7.46
C TRP A 208 -14.00 16.88 -7.16
N LYS A 209 -15.25 17.29 -7.13
CA LYS A 209 -15.71 18.60 -6.70
C LYS A 209 -17.09 18.41 -6.06
N ASP A 210 -17.56 19.37 -5.31
CA ASP A 210 -18.84 19.28 -4.59
C ASP A 210 -19.96 18.63 -5.41
N GLY A 211 -20.35 17.43 -4.98
CA GLY A 211 -21.42 16.63 -5.59
C GLY A 211 -21.08 15.89 -6.88
N SER A 212 -19.86 16.00 -7.41
CA SER A 212 -19.42 15.35 -8.65
C SER A 212 -18.08 14.63 -8.52
N LEU A 213 -18.00 13.45 -9.12
CA LEU A 213 -16.77 12.69 -9.35
C LEU A 213 -16.48 12.69 -10.85
N TYR A 214 -15.31 13.12 -11.25
CA TYR A 214 -14.86 13.14 -12.63
C TYR A 214 -13.93 11.95 -12.88
N LEU A 215 -14.24 11.17 -13.89
CA LEU A 215 -13.48 10.02 -14.32
C LEU A 215 -13.02 10.21 -15.77
N GLN A 216 -11.74 9.99 -16.01
CA GLN A 216 -11.13 9.90 -17.33
C GLN A 216 -10.46 8.53 -17.45
N VAL A 217 -10.86 7.74 -18.44
CA VAL A 217 -10.27 6.42 -18.73
C VAL A 217 -9.53 6.51 -20.06
N THR A 218 -8.23 6.26 -20.02
CA THR A 218 -7.38 6.16 -21.22
C THR A 218 -7.19 4.68 -21.57
N VAL A 219 -7.49 4.32 -22.79
CA VAL A 219 -7.35 2.96 -23.34
C VAL A 219 -6.45 2.99 -24.55
N LYS A 220 -5.36 2.21 -24.51
CA LYS A 220 -4.49 1.95 -25.65
C LYS A 220 -5.02 0.72 -26.38
N ASP A 221 -5.57 0.94 -27.55
CA ASP A 221 -6.14 -0.09 -28.39
C ASP A 221 -6.13 0.38 -29.84
N THR A 222 -5.34 -0.29 -30.65
CA THR A 222 -5.16 0.01 -32.06
C THR A 222 -6.20 -0.63 -32.96
N THR A 223 -7.01 -1.56 -32.44
CA THR A 223 -8.19 -2.08 -33.15
C THR A 223 -9.32 -1.06 -33.01
N ASN A 224 -10.13 -0.89 -34.07
CA ASN A 224 -11.23 0.06 -34.03
C ASN A 224 -12.55 -0.70 -34.10
N ASP A 225 -12.91 -1.33 -32.97
CA ASP A 225 -14.15 -2.09 -32.87
C ASP A 225 -15.28 -1.24 -32.27
N ALA A 226 -16.45 -1.27 -32.91
CA ALA A 226 -17.60 -0.46 -32.46
C ALA A 226 -18.20 -0.95 -31.13
N GLU A 227 -17.91 -2.19 -30.74
CA GLU A 227 -18.39 -2.80 -29.49
C GLU A 227 -17.44 -2.59 -28.31
N ASP A 228 -16.27 -1.98 -28.54
CA ASP A 228 -15.36 -1.56 -27.46
C ASP A 228 -16.05 -0.58 -26.54
N LYS A 229 -15.82 -0.75 -25.25
CA LYS A 229 -16.52 0.07 -24.23
C LYS A 229 -15.79 0.11 -22.90
N VAL A 230 -16.09 1.16 -22.16
CA VAL A 230 -15.80 1.30 -20.74
C VAL A 230 -17.10 1.18 -19.96
N THR A 231 -17.17 0.29 -19.00
CA THR A 231 -18.31 0.17 -18.08
C THR A 231 -17.87 0.56 -16.67
N ILE A 232 -18.59 1.49 -16.07
CA ILE A 232 -18.34 2.06 -14.74
C ILE A 232 -19.42 1.55 -13.80
N TYR A 233 -19.01 1.01 -12.66
CA TYR A 233 -19.88 0.58 -11.58
C TYR A 233 -19.61 1.43 -10.35
N LEU A 234 -20.58 2.26 -9.96
CA LEU A 234 -20.46 3.23 -8.87
C LEU A 234 -21.37 2.87 -7.70
N ASP A 235 -20.78 2.54 -6.58
CA ASP A 235 -21.44 2.37 -5.29
C ASP A 235 -21.15 3.58 -4.40
N LYS A 236 -22.07 4.55 -4.41
CA LYS A 236 -21.87 5.84 -3.72
C LYS A 236 -21.67 5.69 -2.21
N ASP A 237 -22.19 4.62 -1.63
CA ASP A 237 -22.15 4.37 -0.19
C ASP A 237 -21.01 3.43 0.23
N ASN A 238 -20.26 2.91 -0.77
CA ASN A 238 -19.19 1.93 -0.52
C ASN A 238 -19.70 0.74 0.33
N ALA A 239 -20.90 0.25 0.03
CA ALA A 239 -21.64 -0.71 0.84
C ALA A 239 -20.96 -2.08 0.89
N LYS A 240 -20.13 -2.42 -0.11
CA LYS A 240 -19.43 -3.73 -0.19
C LYS A 240 -20.39 -4.91 -0.05
N ALA A 241 -21.51 -4.87 -0.79
CA ALA A 241 -22.60 -5.82 -0.66
C ALA A 241 -22.50 -7.01 -1.63
N GLU A 242 -23.10 -8.14 -1.26
CA GLU A 242 -23.27 -9.33 -2.13
C GLU A 242 -24.35 -9.14 -3.20
N ASN A 243 -24.72 -7.89 -3.49
CA ASN A 243 -25.66 -7.48 -4.54
C ASN A 243 -25.27 -6.10 -5.05
N VAL A 244 -26.00 -5.60 -6.03
CA VAL A 244 -25.81 -4.29 -6.66
C VAL A 244 -26.94 -3.29 -6.38
N ASN A 245 -27.64 -3.46 -5.26
CA ASN A 245 -28.69 -2.51 -4.87
C ASN A 245 -28.04 -1.13 -4.58
N GLY A 246 -28.54 -0.09 -5.25
CA GLY A 246 -27.99 1.26 -5.13
C GLY A 246 -26.74 1.54 -5.97
N VAL A 247 -26.25 0.55 -6.71
CA VAL A 247 -25.12 0.73 -7.66
C VAL A 247 -25.63 1.38 -8.94
N GLU A 248 -24.94 2.41 -9.39
CA GLU A 248 -25.14 3.02 -10.70
C GLU A 248 -24.19 2.38 -11.72
N THR A 249 -24.73 1.91 -12.84
CA THR A 249 -23.94 1.33 -13.94
C THR A 249 -24.02 2.22 -15.16
N ILE A 250 -22.85 2.61 -15.69
CA ILE A 250 -22.75 3.51 -16.84
C ILE A 250 -21.82 2.86 -17.86
N THR A 251 -22.25 2.81 -19.13
CA THR A 251 -21.44 2.33 -20.23
C THR A 251 -21.13 3.47 -21.19
N ILE A 252 -19.88 3.61 -21.59
CA ILE A 252 -19.42 4.55 -22.62
C ILE A 252 -18.85 3.69 -23.76
N LYS A 253 -19.48 3.73 -24.91
CA LYS A 253 -18.97 3.07 -26.11
C LYS A 253 -17.78 3.85 -26.68
N ARG A 254 -16.87 3.19 -27.36
CA ARG A 254 -15.74 3.81 -28.05
C ARG A 254 -16.19 4.96 -28.97
N ALA A 255 -17.32 4.80 -29.66
CA ALA A 255 -17.87 5.84 -30.54
C ALA A 255 -18.30 7.13 -29.81
N GLU A 256 -18.50 7.07 -28.49
CA GLU A 256 -18.84 8.19 -27.60
C GLU A 256 -17.61 8.81 -26.94
N ALA A 257 -16.45 8.19 -27.10
CA ALA A 257 -15.18 8.61 -26.51
C ALA A 257 -14.35 9.44 -27.51
N THR A 258 -13.34 10.12 -27.00
CA THR A 258 -12.39 10.88 -27.83
C THR A 258 -11.31 9.96 -28.36
N ALA A 259 -11.19 9.85 -29.69
CA ALA A 259 -10.15 9.05 -30.32
C ALA A 259 -8.76 9.68 -30.12
N THR A 260 -7.74 8.82 -29.91
CA THR A 260 -6.33 9.20 -29.82
C THR A 260 -5.52 8.46 -30.91
N ALA A 261 -4.23 8.74 -30.99
CA ALA A 261 -3.36 8.10 -32.01
C ALA A 261 -3.22 6.58 -31.79
N ASP A 262 -3.33 6.13 -30.52
CA ASP A 262 -3.10 4.74 -30.09
C ASP A 262 -4.30 4.13 -29.35
N GLY A 263 -5.49 4.77 -29.42
CA GLY A 263 -6.67 4.26 -28.74
C GLY A 263 -7.77 5.31 -28.56
N TYR A 264 -8.28 5.45 -27.34
CA TYR A 264 -9.32 6.41 -27.02
C TYR A 264 -9.31 6.85 -25.55
N VAL A 265 -9.97 7.97 -25.27
CA VAL A 265 -10.20 8.50 -23.92
C VAL A 265 -11.70 8.65 -23.68
N ALA A 266 -12.21 7.94 -22.69
CA ALA A 266 -13.59 8.05 -22.22
C ALA A 266 -13.65 8.92 -20.97
N GLU A 267 -14.51 9.94 -20.98
CA GLU A 267 -14.71 10.83 -19.83
C GLU A 267 -16.15 10.78 -19.33
N LYS A 268 -16.31 10.84 -18.01
CA LYS A 268 -17.62 10.86 -17.37
C LYS A 268 -17.62 11.69 -16.11
N GLU A 269 -18.66 12.48 -15.95
CA GLU A 269 -19.07 13.08 -14.69
C GLU A 269 -20.10 12.17 -14.01
N LEU A 270 -19.86 11.83 -12.76
CA LEU A 270 -20.66 10.92 -11.94
C LEU A 270 -21.20 11.71 -10.74
N GLY A 271 -22.52 11.70 -10.54
CA GLY A 271 -23.13 12.40 -9.41
C GLY A 271 -22.86 11.69 -8.08
N ILE A 272 -22.26 12.39 -7.12
CA ILE A 272 -21.97 11.92 -5.76
C ILE A 272 -22.55 12.88 -4.71
N ALA A 273 -23.75 13.34 -4.92
CA ALA A 273 -24.42 14.29 -4.04
C ALA A 273 -24.34 13.89 -2.56
N GLY A 274 -24.04 14.83 -1.68
CA GLY A 274 -23.94 14.63 -0.24
C GLY A 274 -22.60 14.02 0.23
N LYS A 275 -21.66 13.73 -0.67
CA LYS A 275 -20.30 13.31 -0.30
C LYS A 275 -19.40 14.52 -0.11
N ALA A 276 -18.55 14.46 0.89
CA ALA A 276 -17.62 15.52 1.29
C ALA A 276 -16.19 14.94 1.38
N ALA A 277 -15.23 15.78 1.69
CA ALA A 277 -13.86 15.35 1.96
C ALA A 277 -13.83 14.21 3.01
N ASN A 278 -12.97 13.22 2.77
CA ASN A 278 -12.82 11.97 3.50
C ASN A 278 -13.99 10.97 3.35
N SER A 279 -15.02 11.27 2.55
CA SER A 279 -16.00 10.26 2.17
C SER A 279 -15.35 9.14 1.36
N LYS A 280 -15.83 7.91 1.58
CA LYS A 280 -15.44 6.73 0.79
C LYS A 280 -16.54 6.38 -0.20
N ILE A 281 -16.13 5.98 -1.41
CA ILE A 281 -16.99 5.59 -2.53
C ILE A 281 -16.48 4.28 -3.10
N GLY A 282 -17.37 3.34 -3.39
CA GLY A 282 -17.04 2.11 -4.12
C GLY A 282 -17.06 2.36 -5.63
N LEU A 283 -16.02 1.93 -6.32
CA LEU A 283 -15.93 2.01 -7.77
C LEU A 283 -15.31 0.73 -8.33
N ASP A 284 -15.80 0.28 -9.48
CA ASP A 284 -15.03 -0.56 -10.38
C ASP A 284 -15.21 -0.10 -11.82
N VAL A 285 -14.19 -0.31 -12.64
CA VAL A 285 -14.20 0.08 -14.05
C VAL A 285 -13.75 -1.13 -14.87
N VAL A 286 -14.55 -1.47 -15.86
CA VAL A 286 -14.26 -2.56 -16.81
C VAL A 286 -14.02 -1.96 -18.18
N VAL A 287 -12.88 -2.27 -18.78
CA VAL A 287 -12.56 -1.99 -20.18
C VAL A 287 -12.75 -3.28 -20.96
N SER A 288 -13.59 -3.23 -22.00
CA SER A 288 -13.88 -4.37 -22.87
C SER A 288 -13.33 -4.08 -24.27
N ASP A 289 -12.45 -4.96 -24.73
CA ASP A 289 -11.94 -5.02 -26.10
C ASP A 289 -12.66 -6.18 -26.82
N ALA A 290 -13.52 -5.85 -27.77
CA ALA A 290 -14.36 -6.81 -28.45
C ALA A 290 -13.59 -7.62 -29.52
N ALA A 291 -12.54 -7.03 -30.11
CA ALA A 291 -11.76 -7.66 -31.15
C ALA A 291 -11.04 -8.92 -30.66
N ILE A 292 -10.55 -8.90 -29.44
CA ILE A 292 -9.84 -10.03 -28.82
C ILE A 292 -10.64 -10.72 -27.71
N GLY A 293 -11.87 -10.24 -27.42
CA GLY A 293 -12.71 -10.77 -26.35
C GLY A 293 -12.12 -10.61 -24.96
N ASN A 294 -11.25 -9.60 -24.77
CA ASN A 294 -10.59 -9.35 -23.50
C ASN A 294 -11.35 -8.32 -22.68
N ASN A 295 -11.55 -8.62 -21.41
CA ASN A 295 -12.07 -7.67 -20.44
C ASN A 295 -11.05 -7.48 -19.32
N GLN A 296 -10.75 -6.23 -19.00
CA GLN A 296 -9.89 -5.86 -17.89
C GLN A 296 -10.68 -5.02 -16.90
N CYS A 297 -10.41 -5.15 -15.61
CA CYS A 297 -11.06 -4.36 -14.58
C CYS A 297 -10.06 -3.79 -13.59
N TRP A 298 -10.52 -2.78 -12.85
CA TRP A 298 -9.70 -2.19 -11.80
C TRP A 298 -9.61 -3.10 -10.58
N ASN A 299 -10.71 -3.75 -10.16
CA ASN A 299 -10.70 -4.49 -8.90
C ASN A 299 -11.28 -5.90 -8.95
N ASP A 300 -12.56 -6.13 -9.25
CA ASP A 300 -13.15 -7.48 -9.20
C ASP A 300 -12.73 -8.34 -10.39
N LEU A 301 -11.55 -8.98 -10.26
CA LEU A 301 -10.98 -9.86 -11.29
C LEU A 301 -11.85 -11.10 -11.61
N GLN A 302 -12.89 -11.38 -10.81
CA GLN A 302 -13.86 -12.43 -11.11
C GLN A 302 -14.93 -11.98 -12.12
N MET A 303 -14.87 -10.71 -12.54
CA MET A 303 -15.80 -10.11 -13.52
C MET A 303 -17.27 -10.18 -13.09
N LYS A 304 -17.53 -10.01 -11.78
CA LYS A 304 -18.86 -10.06 -11.19
C LYS A 304 -19.41 -8.70 -10.74
N GLN A 305 -18.91 -7.63 -11.34
CA GLN A 305 -19.32 -6.26 -10.99
C GLN A 305 -20.82 -6.01 -11.16
N ALA A 306 -21.49 -6.73 -12.08
CA ALA A 306 -22.94 -6.64 -12.29
C ALA A 306 -23.77 -7.44 -11.28
N GLU A 307 -23.13 -8.29 -10.46
CA GLU A 307 -23.82 -9.16 -9.50
C GLU A 307 -23.69 -8.65 -8.06
N ARG A 308 -22.55 -8.02 -7.72
CA ARG A 308 -22.19 -7.62 -6.36
C ARG A 308 -21.23 -6.44 -6.33
N SER A 309 -21.34 -5.57 -5.31
CA SER A 309 -20.39 -4.48 -5.06
C SER A 309 -19.29 -4.84 -4.05
N LYS A 310 -19.33 -6.03 -3.48
CA LYS A 310 -18.42 -6.50 -2.41
C LYS A 310 -16.94 -6.25 -2.72
N TYR A 311 -16.54 -6.45 -3.95
CA TYR A 311 -15.16 -6.33 -4.40
C TYR A 311 -14.91 -5.12 -5.31
N TYR A 312 -15.71 -4.07 -5.23
CA TYR A 312 -15.34 -2.80 -5.86
C TYR A 312 -14.15 -2.18 -5.11
N GLY A 313 -13.27 -1.49 -5.82
CA GLY A 313 -12.24 -0.69 -5.20
C GLY A 313 -12.83 0.43 -4.33
N THR A 314 -12.04 1.02 -3.47
CA THR A 314 -12.45 2.12 -2.59
C THR A 314 -11.75 3.40 -2.98
N LEU A 315 -12.52 4.42 -3.31
CA LEU A 315 -12.03 5.78 -3.48
C LEU A 315 -12.19 6.57 -2.19
N THR A 316 -11.17 7.33 -1.80
CA THR A 316 -11.26 8.29 -0.70
C THR A 316 -11.16 9.71 -1.26
N LEU A 317 -12.17 10.53 -1.04
CA LEU A 317 -12.19 11.93 -1.48
C LEU A 317 -11.25 12.76 -0.61
N LYS A 318 -10.20 13.33 -1.20
CA LYS A 318 -9.22 14.16 -0.49
C LYS A 318 -9.43 15.63 -0.83
N PRO A 319 -9.42 16.53 0.17
CA PRO A 319 -9.45 17.96 -0.11
C PRO A 319 -8.19 18.38 -0.86
N PHE A 320 -8.32 19.38 -1.72
CA PHE A 320 -7.15 20.01 -2.32
C PHE A 320 -6.54 20.96 -1.31
N MET A 321 -5.25 20.80 -1.05
CA MET A 321 -4.49 21.68 -0.17
C MET A 321 -3.52 22.51 -1.01
N VAL A 322 -3.76 23.82 -1.09
CA VAL A 322 -2.80 24.74 -1.71
C VAL A 322 -1.72 25.06 -0.68
N ILE A 323 -0.49 24.68 -0.98
CA ILE A 323 0.66 25.11 -0.19
C ILE A 323 1.14 26.45 -0.75
N THR A 324 1.12 27.50 0.08
CA THR A 324 1.51 28.84 -0.30
C THR A 324 3.00 28.90 -0.65
N LYS A 325 3.35 29.55 -1.78
CA LYS A 325 4.75 29.81 -2.09
C LYS A 325 5.28 30.93 -1.22
N GLY A 326 6.39 30.70 -0.55
CA GLY A 326 7.05 31.65 0.35
C GLY A 326 8.24 30.99 1.06
N SER A 327 9.10 31.80 1.65
CA SER A 327 10.27 31.34 2.41
C SER A 327 10.17 31.82 3.85
N ALA A 328 10.75 31.07 4.75
CA ALA A 328 10.91 31.41 6.17
C ALA A 328 12.36 31.22 6.62
N VAL A 329 12.79 32.00 7.60
CA VAL A 329 14.07 31.82 8.28
C VAL A 329 13.86 30.83 9.43
N ILE A 330 14.71 29.81 9.53
CA ILE A 330 14.62 28.82 10.60
C ILE A 330 15.55 29.23 11.74
N ASP A 331 15.10 30.21 12.55
CA ASP A 331 15.86 30.78 13.68
C ASP A 331 15.14 30.65 15.03
N GLY A 332 13.95 30.01 15.05
CA GLY A 332 13.13 29.84 16.24
C GLY A 332 12.07 30.91 16.45
N GLU A 333 12.06 31.96 15.63
CA GLU A 333 11.01 32.99 15.61
C GLU A 333 10.00 32.76 14.51
N ILE A 334 8.79 33.26 14.67
CA ILE A 334 7.72 33.09 13.67
C ILE A 334 7.72 34.30 12.73
N ASP A 335 8.17 34.11 11.50
CA ASP A 335 8.21 35.13 10.48
C ASP A 335 6.82 35.68 10.10
N GLU A 336 6.77 36.95 9.67
CA GLU A 336 5.56 37.56 9.12
C GLU A 336 5.03 36.83 7.87
N ALA A 337 5.90 36.13 7.13
CA ALA A 337 5.53 35.33 5.98
C ALA A 337 4.45 34.29 6.30
N TRP A 338 4.41 33.79 7.53
CA TRP A 338 3.40 32.84 8.00
C TRP A 338 1.99 33.44 8.21
N ASN A 339 1.85 34.78 8.26
CA ASN A 339 0.58 35.42 8.55
C ASN A 339 -0.49 35.16 7.48
N ASN A 340 -0.07 35.04 6.22
CA ASN A 340 -0.96 34.79 5.09
C ASN A 340 -1.10 33.32 4.72
N VAL A 341 -0.53 32.42 5.51
CA VAL A 341 -0.59 30.96 5.27
C VAL A 341 -1.75 30.36 6.08
N ALA A 342 -2.60 29.59 5.41
CA ALA A 342 -3.70 28.90 6.06
C ALA A 342 -3.21 27.95 7.14
N ALA A 343 -3.85 27.99 8.31
CA ALA A 343 -3.56 27.06 9.41
C ALA A 343 -4.51 25.86 9.32
N HIS A 344 -3.96 24.66 9.44
CA HIS A 344 -4.71 23.41 9.49
C HIS A 344 -4.66 22.82 10.90
N ASN A 345 -5.83 22.48 11.44
CA ASN A 345 -5.92 21.89 12.78
C ASN A 345 -5.38 20.46 12.78
N LEU A 346 -4.58 20.13 13.78
CA LEU A 346 -4.17 18.77 14.07
C LEU A 346 -5.32 18.06 14.78
N THR A 347 -6.00 17.16 14.10
CA THR A 347 -7.24 16.52 14.56
C THR A 347 -7.06 15.08 15.03
N VAL A 348 -5.89 14.47 14.77
CA VAL A 348 -5.58 13.10 15.18
C VAL A 348 -4.64 13.15 16.37
N ASN A 349 -5.06 12.60 17.49
CA ASN A 349 -4.24 12.43 18.68
C ASN A 349 -4.03 10.93 18.92
N SER A 350 -2.77 10.49 18.97
CA SER A 350 -2.43 9.09 19.24
C SER A 350 -2.77 8.64 20.66
N ASN A 351 -2.93 9.59 21.58
CA ASN A 351 -3.39 9.32 22.94
C ASN A 351 -4.64 10.17 23.26
N PRO A 352 -5.85 9.59 23.18
CA PRO A 352 -7.09 10.33 23.44
C PRO A 352 -7.23 10.86 24.88
N SER A 353 -6.38 10.43 25.79
CA SER A 353 -6.36 10.94 27.19
C SER A 353 -5.63 12.26 27.34
N VAL A 354 -4.98 12.76 26.29
CA VAL A 354 -4.23 14.02 26.30
C VAL A 354 -5.01 15.07 25.49
N SER A 355 -5.29 16.21 26.10
CA SER A 355 -6.03 17.32 25.49
C SER A 355 -5.13 18.31 24.75
N THR A 356 -4.07 17.83 24.09
CA THR A 356 -3.18 18.67 23.29
C THR A 356 -3.86 19.06 21.99
N THR A 357 -3.88 20.33 21.66
CA THR A 357 -4.35 20.85 20.38
C THR A 357 -3.21 21.53 19.63
N GLY A 358 -3.32 21.60 18.33
CA GLY A 358 -2.29 22.26 17.54
C GLY A 358 -2.77 22.63 16.15
N THR A 359 -1.98 23.48 15.53
CA THR A 359 -2.14 23.83 14.11
C THR A 359 -0.83 23.63 13.38
N VAL A 360 -0.90 23.35 12.09
CA VAL A 360 0.23 23.30 11.19
C VAL A 360 0.01 24.24 10.02
N LYS A 361 1.05 24.94 9.58
CA LYS A 361 1.08 25.70 8.34
C LYS A 361 2.24 25.23 7.50
N THR A 362 2.10 25.31 6.19
CA THR A 362 3.13 24.88 5.23
C THR A 362 3.34 25.93 4.15
N MET A 363 4.59 26.19 3.82
CA MET A 363 5.04 27.00 2.67
C MET A 363 6.10 26.26 1.89
N TRP A 364 6.36 26.67 0.68
CA TRP A 364 7.44 26.12 -0.14
C TRP A 364 8.11 27.21 -0.98
N ASP A 365 9.40 27.03 -1.27
CA ASP A 365 10.11 27.77 -2.30
C ASP A 365 10.81 26.79 -3.27
N GLU A 366 11.71 27.26 -4.12
CA GLU A 366 12.36 26.42 -5.14
C GLU A 366 13.23 25.31 -4.54
N ASP A 367 13.69 25.48 -3.28
CA ASP A 367 14.65 24.59 -2.64
C ASP A 367 14.06 23.82 -1.46
N TYR A 368 13.03 24.36 -0.75
CA TYR A 368 12.58 23.85 0.53
C TYR A 368 11.05 23.82 0.68
N LEU A 369 10.59 22.85 1.47
CA LEU A 369 9.27 22.84 2.09
C LEU A 369 9.43 23.28 3.55
N TYR A 370 8.77 24.37 3.92
CA TYR A 370 8.75 24.91 5.29
C TYR A 370 7.51 24.42 6.00
N VAL A 371 7.68 23.95 7.23
CA VAL A 371 6.58 23.50 8.08
C VAL A 371 6.70 24.16 9.45
N ILE A 372 5.64 24.80 9.93
CA ILE A 372 5.53 25.27 11.29
C ILE A 372 4.36 24.58 11.98
N ALA A 373 4.61 24.01 13.17
CA ALA A 373 3.59 23.46 14.04
C ALA A 373 3.52 24.28 15.32
N GLN A 374 2.32 24.76 15.65
CA GLN A 374 2.05 25.43 16.90
C GLN A 374 1.20 24.50 17.77
N ILE A 375 1.76 24.08 18.89
CA ILE A 375 1.14 23.11 19.78
C ILE A 375 0.75 23.83 21.07
N GLN A 376 -0.50 23.64 21.51
CA GLN A 376 -0.98 24.10 22.80
C GLN A 376 -0.95 22.91 23.75
N ASP A 377 0.00 22.94 24.67
CA ASP A 377 0.15 21.94 25.73
C ASP A 377 0.25 22.68 27.09
N ALA A 378 -0.47 22.16 28.09
CA ALA A 378 -0.46 22.71 29.43
C ALA A 378 0.81 22.35 30.23
N ALA A 379 1.59 21.37 29.76
CA ALA A 379 2.80 20.90 30.41
C ALA A 379 3.93 20.66 29.39
N LEU A 380 4.94 21.52 29.40
CA LEU A 380 6.19 21.25 28.70
C LEU A 380 7.04 20.29 29.52
N ASN A 381 7.28 19.10 29.01
CA ASN A 381 8.16 18.11 29.63
C ASN A 381 9.46 18.00 28.83
N ASN A 382 10.57 18.48 29.41
CA ASN A 382 11.92 18.40 28.83
C ASN A 382 12.72 17.20 29.36
N ALA A 383 12.08 16.27 30.07
CA ALA A 383 12.78 15.07 30.55
C ALA A 383 12.99 14.10 29.38
N ASN A 384 14.26 13.93 29.00
CA ASN A 384 14.76 12.86 28.13
C ASN A 384 14.92 11.58 28.96
#